data_de40d39e15ef83c24ecfcf3ad1271ef7
#
_entry.id   de40d39e15ef83c24ecfcf3ad1271ef7
#
_cell.length_a   1.000
_cell.length_b   1.000
_cell.length_c   1.000
_cell.angle_alpha   90.00
_cell.angle_beta   90.00
_cell.angle_gamma   90.00
#
_symmetry.space_group_name_H-M   'P 1'
#
loop_
_entity.id
_entity.type
_entity.pdbx_description
1 polymer ?
#
loop_
_entity_poly.entity_id
_entity_poly.type
_entity_poly.pdbx_seq_one_letter_code
_entity_poly.pdbx_strand_id
1 'polypeptide(L)'
;MKESDLMHEAVIVDVVRTPAGRRNGKLKDWHPTDLGAHVLKALQERNDLDPSIVDDVVTGCVSQVGEQAFNIGRSAVLAAGWPESVPATTVDRQ
;
A
#
# COMPACT_ATOMS: atom_id res chain seq x y z
N MET A 1 -8.36 22.62 -23.89
CA MET A 1 -7.97 21.29 -23.33
C MET A 1 -8.33 20.21 -24.33
N LYS A 2 -7.40 19.32 -24.61
CA LYS A 2 -7.65 18.21 -25.53
C LYS A 2 -8.55 17.17 -24.88
N GLU A 3 -9.32 16.46 -25.68
CA GLU A 3 -10.16 15.37 -25.19
C GLU A 3 -9.35 14.32 -24.40
N SER A 4 -8.12 14.00 -24.87
CA SER A 4 -7.23 13.07 -24.18
C SER A 4 -6.86 13.52 -22.75
N ASP A 5 -6.82 14.82 -22.49
CA ASP A 5 -6.51 15.35 -21.16
C ASP A 5 -7.64 15.06 -20.17
N LEU A 6 -8.89 15.06 -20.65
CA LEU A 6 -10.05 14.72 -19.83
C LEU A 6 -10.07 13.25 -19.44
N MET A 7 -9.51 12.37 -20.31
CA MET A 7 -9.47 10.92 -20.07
C MET A 7 -8.40 10.52 -19.06
N HIS A 8 -7.48 11.42 -18.73
CA HIS A 8 -6.37 11.17 -17.81
C HIS A 8 -6.52 11.96 -16.51
N GLU A 9 -7.74 12.32 -16.15
CA GLU A 9 -8.02 12.98 -14.90
C GLU A 9 -7.75 12.05 -13.73
N ALA A 10 -6.97 12.52 -12.73
CA ALA A 10 -6.67 11.76 -11.54
C ALA A 10 -7.69 12.08 -10.44
N VAL A 11 -8.23 11.05 -9.84
CA VAL A 11 -9.21 11.21 -8.76
C VAL A 11 -8.82 10.32 -7.58
N ILE A 12 -9.22 10.71 -6.37
CA ILE A 12 -9.07 9.89 -5.17
C ILE A 12 -10.37 9.12 -4.98
N VAL A 13 -10.27 7.78 -4.97
CA VAL A 13 -11.43 6.90 -4.85
C VAL A 13 -11.74 6.57 -3.39
N ASP A 14 -10.72 6.29 -2.59
CA ASP A 14 -10.89 5.94 -1.18
C ASP A 14 -9.59 6.20 -0.42
N VAL A 15 -9.71 6.34 0.90
CA VAL A 15 -8.58 6.45 1.81
C VAL A 15 -8.86 5.64 3.06
N VAL A 16 -7.84 4.95 3.59
CA VAL A 16 -7.93 4.20 4.85
C VAL A 16 -6.64 4.40 5.63
N ARG A 17 -6.71 4.16 6.93
CA ARG A 17 -5.53 4.12 7.77
C ARG A 17 -5.73 3.16 8.94
N THR A 18 -4.64 2.73 9.54
CA THR A 18 -4.67 2.07 10.85
C THR A 18 -4.70 3.12 11.95
N PRO A 19 -5.02 2.75 13.20
CA PRO A 19 -4.76 3.63 14.32
C PRO A 19 -3.27 3.96 14.41
N ALA A 20 -2.94 5.13 14.92
CA ALA A 20 -1.55 5.47 15.21
C ALA A 20 -1.07 4.58 16.36
N GLY A 21 0.08 3.93 16.17
CA GLY A 21 0.69 3.10 17.20
C GLY A 21 1.33 3.95 18.28
N ARG A 22 1.54 3.35 19.44
CA ARG A 22 2.32 3.93 20.51
C ARG A 22 3.26 2.89 21.11
N ARG A 23 4.28 3.34 21.80
CA ARG A 23 5.24 2.44 22.45
C ARG A 23 4.51 1.44 23.37
N ASN A 24 4.80 0.14 23.15
CA ASN A 24 4.18 -0.97 23.86
C ASN A 24 2.64 -1.02 23.73
N GLY A 25 2.09 -0.41 22.68
CA GLY A 25 0.67 -0.40 22.42
C GLY A 25 0.18 -1.61 21.64
N LYS A 26 -1.04 -1.51 21.11
CA LYS A 26 -1.71 -2.64 20.44
C LYS A 26 -1.04 -3.09 19.15
N LEU A 27 -0.24 -2.23 18.50
CA LEU A 27 0.43 -2.56 17.25
C LEU A 27 1.84 -3.11 17.42
N LYS A 28 2.32 -3.26 18.66
CA LYS A 28 3.73 -3.62 18.94
C LYS A 28 4.16 -4.96 18.34
N ASP A 29 3.23 -5.91 18.21
CA ASP A 29 3.53 -7.25 17.70
C ASP A 29 3.20 -7.42 16.22
N TRP A 30 2.78 -6.36 15.55
CA TRP A 30 2.50 -6.39 14.13
C TRP A 30 3.78 -6.28 13.31
N HIS A 31 4.01 -7.24 12.43
CA HIS A 31 5.06 -7.11 11.43
C HIS A 31 4.66 -6.01 10.44
N PRO A 32 5.57 -5.10 10.06
CA PRO A 32 5.25 -4.00 9.13
C PRO A 32 4.63 -4.46 7.82
N THR A 33 5.11 -5.57 7.26
CA THR A 33 4.55 -6.16 6.04
C THR A 33 3.08 -6.53 6.21
N ASP A 34 2.73 -7.15 7.32
CA ASP A 34 1.35 -7.55 7.59
C ASP A 34 0.45 -6.35 7.85
N LEU A 35 0.98 -5.33 8.49
CA LEU A 35 0.23 -4.08 8.71
C LEU A 35 -0.08 -3.40 7.37
N GLY A 36 0.90 -3.33 6.48
CA GLY A 36 0.71 -2.80 5.12
C GLY A 36 -0.29 -3.63 4.32
N ALA A 37 -0.18 -4.96 4.41
CA ALA A 37 -1.12 -5.87 3.75
C ALA A 37 -2.54 -5.68 4.26
N HIS A 38 -2.71 -5.44 5.54
CA HIS A 38 -4.03 -5.20 6.15
C HIS A 38 -4.71 -3.97 5.53
N VAL A 39 -3.95 -2.89 5.34
CA VAL A 39 -4.43 -1.66 4.70
C VAL A 39 -4.85 -1.94 3.25
N LEU A 40 -4.03 -2.66 2.49
CA LEU A 40 -4.35 -3.01 1.10
C LEU A 40 -5.60 -3.88 1.00
N LYS A 41 -5.74 -4.86 1.87
CA LYS A 41 -6.95 -5.70 1.93
C LYS A 41 -8.19 -4.89 2.26
N ALA A 42 -8.08 -3.95 3.17
CA ALA A 42 -9.21 -3.09 3.54
C ALA A 42 -9.69 -2.26 2.35
N LEU A 43 -8.76 -1.68 1.58
CA LEU A 43 -9.10 -0.95 0.36
C LEU A 43 -9.78 -1.85 -0.66
N GLN A 44 -9.27 -3.06 -0.83
CA GLN A 44 -9.83 -4.04 -1.76
C GLN A 44 -11.27 -4.41 -1.38
N GLU A 45 -11.49 -4.76 -0.12
CA GLU A 45 -12.80 -5.21 0.37
C GLU A 45 -13.83 -4.09 0.36
N ARG A 46 -13.46 -2.89 0.76
CA ARG A 46 -14.37 -1.75 0.82
C ARG A 46 -14.86 -1.31 -0.55
N ASN A 47 -14.07 -1.52 -1.58
CA ASN A 47 -14.36 -1.03 -2.93
C ASN A 47 -14.67 -2.15 -3.92
N ASP A 48 -14.75 -3.39 -3.44
CA ASP A 48 -14.93 -4.56 -4.30
C ASP A 48 -13.93 -4.53 -5.47
N LEU A 49 -12.69 -4.21 -5.15
CA LEU A 49 -11.63 -4.00 -6.12
C LEU A 49 -11.03 -5.33 -6.58
N ASP A 50 -10.91 -5.51 -7.90
CA ASP A 50 -10.08 -6.56 -8.46
C ASP A 50 -8.62 -6.06 -8.45
N PRO A 51 -7.75 -6.61 -7.59
CA PRO A 51 -6.39 -6.08 -7.48
C PRO A 51 -5.56 -6.23 -8.76
N SER A 52 -5.96 -7.09 -9.69
CA SER A 52 -5.25 -7.26 -10.96
C SER A 52 -5.29 -6.01 -11.85
N ILE A 53 -6.23 -5.08 -11.61
CA ILE A 53 -6.31 -3.83 -12.37
C ILE A 53 -5.41 -2.73 -11.82
N VAL A 54 -4.76 -2.96 -10.69
CA VAL A 54 -3.84 -1.97 -10.09
C VAL A 54 -2.55 -1.92 -10.90
N ASP A 55 -2.21 -0.73 -11.38
CA ASP A 55 -1.02 -0.54 -12.21
C ASP A 55 0.25 -0.44 -11.37
N ASP A 56 0.16 0.15 -10.18
CA ASP A 56 1.34 0.36 -9.35
C ASP A 56 0.93 0.61 -7.89
N VAL A 57 1.84 0.27 -6.99
CA VAL A 57 1.73 0.59 -5.57
C VAL A 57 2.98 1.37 -5.17
N VAL A 58 2.81 2.59 -4.70
CA VAL A 58 3.92 3.43 -4.24
C VAL A 58 3.81 3.57 -2.74
N THR A 59 4.84 3.11 -2.03
CA THR A 59 4.86 3.03 -0.57
C THR A 59 5.95 3.94 -0.02
N GLY A 60 5.63 4.72 1.00
CA GLY A 60 6.62 5.52 1.73
C GLY A 60 7.17 4.76 2.92
N CYS A 61 8.49 4.73 3.06
CA CYS A 61 9.16 4.17 4.23
C CYS A 61 10.54 4.79 4.36
N VAL A 62 10.75 5.53 5.44
CA VAL A 62 12.03 6.22 5.67
C VAL A 62 13.09 5.24 6.18
N SER A 63 12.73 4.35 7.10
CA SER A 63 13.67 3.42 7.75
C SER A 63 13.58 2.04 7.11
N GLN A 64 14.19 1.89 5.94
CA GLN A 64 14.14 0.63 5.17
C GLN A 64 15.20 -0.36 5.65
N VAL A 65 15.12 -0.75 6.93
CA VAL A 65 16.04 -1.68 7.57
C VAL A 65 15.27 -2.76 8.34
N GLY A 66 15.90 -3.90 8.59
CA GLY A 66 15.29 -5.01 9.31
C GLY A 66 14.00 -5.48 8.64
N GLU A 67 12.91 -5.51 9.39
CA GLU A 67 11.61 -5.95 8.89
C GLU A 67 11.02 -5.07 7.78
N GLN A 68 11.55 -3.87 7.61
CA GLN A 68 11.11 -2.91 6.59
C GLN A 68 12.06 -2.85 5.40
N ALA A 69 13.04 -3.75 5.33
CA ALA A 69 13.99 -3.80 4.23
C ALA A 69 13.42 -4.55 3.01
N PHE A 70 14.17 -4.51 1.92
CA PHE A 70 13.88 -5.26 0.68
C PHE A 70 12.51 -4.96 0.08
N ASN A 71 12.21 -3.67 -0.10
CA ASN A 71 10.97 -3.21 -0.73
C ASN A 71 9.72 -3.67 0.04
N ILE A 72 9.49 -3.05 1.18
CA ILE A 72 8.34 -3.37 2.03
C ILE A 72 7.01 -3.22 1.29
N GLY A 73 6.90 -2.29 0.33
CA GLY A 73 5.70 -2.15 -0.49
C GLY A 73 5.40 -3.42 -1.27
N ARG A 74 6.42 -4.01 -1.88
CA ARG A 74 6.27 -5.28 -2.61
C ARG A 74 5.89 -6.42 -1.67
N SER A 75 6.53 -6.49 -0.52
CA SER A 75 6.21 -7.51 0.49
C SER A 75 4.76 -7.41 0.95
N ALA A 76 4.26 -6.18 1.16
CA ALA A 76 2.87 -5.96 1.55
C ALA A 76 1.88 -6.39 0.46
N VAL A 77 2.18 -6.09 -0.80
CA VAL A 77 1.36 -6.51 -1.96
C VAL A 77 1.24 -8.04 -1.99
N LEU A 78 2.35 -8.74 -1.84
CA LEU A 78 2.36 -10.21 -1.86
C LEU A 78 1.65 -10.79 -0.63
N ALA A 79 1.87 -10.20 0.55
CA ALA A 79 1.22 -10.64 1.79
C ALA A 79 -0.30 -10.40 1.76
N ALA A 80 -0.75 -9.40 1.03
CA ALA A 80 -2.17 -9.13 0.83
C ALA A 80 -2.85 -10.15 -0.11
N GLY A 81 -2.06 -11.00 -0.75
CA GLY A 81 -2.59 -11.98 -1.70
C GLY A 81 -2.88 -11.40 -3.07
N TRP A 82 -2.37 -10.22 -3.38
CA TRP A 82 -2.55 -9.58 -4.68
C TRP A 82 -1.70 -10.28 -5.74
N PRO A 83 -2.07 -10.19 -7.03
CA PRO A 83 -1.31 -10.86 -8.10
C PRO A 83 0.14 -10.40 -8.17
N GLU A 84 1.04 -11.31 -8.51
CA GLU A 84 2.46 -11.01 -8.69
C GLU A 84 2.71 -9.96 -9.79
N SER A 85 1.75 -9.79 -10.69
CA SER A 85 1.84 -8.80 -11.77
C SER A 85 1.72 -7.35 -11.26
N VAL A 86 1.23 -7.13 -10.05
CA VAL A 86 1.09 -5.78 -9.47
C VAL A 86 2.45 -5.34 -8.92
N PRO A 87 3.10 -4.35 -9.54
CA PRO A 87 4.39 -3.88 -9.06
C PRO A 87 4.26 -2.98 -7.84
N ALA A 88 5.36 -2.84 -7.11
CA ALA A 88 5.41 -1.92 -5.98
C ALA A 88 6.80 -1.30 -5.86
N THR A 89 6.84 -0.06 -5.42
CA THR A 89 8.07 0.69 -5.16
C THR A 89 7.99 1.26 -3.75
N THR A 90 9.12 1.29 -3.07
CA THR A 90 9.25 1.90 -1.75
C THR A 90 10.18 3.09 -1.82
N VAL A 91 9.75 4.22 -1.29
CA VAL A 91 10.45 5.50 -1.37
C VAL A 91 10.71 6.04 0.04
N ASP A 92 11.89 6.55 0.28
CA ASP A 92 12.27 7.14 1.56
C ASP A 92 12.36 8.67 1.48
N ARG A 93 11.34 9.29 0.96
CA ARG A 93 11.28 10.76 0.84
C ARG A 93 11.19 11.41 2.22
N GLN A 94 12.30 12.01 2.65
CA GLN A 94 12.39 12.69 3.95
C GLN A 94 12.05 14.16 3.89
#